data_757c87228214582711bb8288f0c0a924
#
_entry.id   757c87228214582711bb8288f0c0a924
#
_cell.length_a   1.000
_cell.length_b   1.000
_cell.length_c   1.000
_cell.angle_alpha   90.00
_cell.angle_beta   90.00
_cell.angle_gamma   90.00
#
_symmetry.space_group_name_H-M   'P 1'
#
loop_
_entity.id
_entity.type
_entity.pdbx_description
1 polymer ?
#
loop_
_entity_poly.entity_id
_entity_poly.type
_entity_poly.pdbx_seq_one_letter_code
_entity_poly.pdbx_strand_id
1 'polypeptide(L)'
;MNRRVRFRFSGGVEVIGVIEDEKVAEELSKNSPFESIANRWGDEIYFELPFDLRLSGERVVMRIGEIAYWPEGKSLCIFFGPTPVSRRGEPRAISRVKPLGEIVEGLDELKGVKQGERIRVEVEG
;
A
#
# COMPACT_ATOMS: atom_id res chain seq x y z
N MET A 1 9.50 -9.35 -13.48
CA MET A 1 10.46 -8.30 -13.10
C MET A 1 9.80 -7.36 -12.10
N ASN A 2 10.50 -7.08 -11.00
CA ASN A 2 9.95 -6.22 -9.95
C ASN A 2 10.23 -4.76 -10.24
N ARG A 3 9.23 -3.91 -10.02
CA ARG A 3 9.35 -2.48 -10.23
C ARG A 3 9.37 -1.76 -8.88
N ARG A 4 10.33 -0.88 -8.65
CA ARG A 4 10.44 -0.10 -7.42
C ARG A 4 9.46 1.06 -7.44
N VAL A 5 8.83 1.30 -6.30
CA VAL A 5 7.87 2.40 -6.11
C VAL A 5 8.25 3.16 -4.85
N ARG A 6 8.28 4.47 -4.94
CA ARG A 6 8.58 5.35 -3.82
C ARG A 6 7.29 5.96 -3.30
N PHE A 7 7.10 5.85 -1.98
CA PHE A 7 5.96 6.45 -1.28
C PHE A 7 6.50 7.54 -0.36
N ARG A 8 6.11 8.78 -0.60
CA ARG A 8 6.53 9.93 0.20
C ARG A 8 5.33 10.51 0.93
N PHE A 9 5.43 10.57 2.25
CA PHE A 9 4.37 11.10 3.09
C PHE A 9 4.70 12.53 3.51
N SER A 10 3.68 13.40 3.58
CA SER A 10 3.88 14.82 3.88
C SER A 10 4.52 15.07 5.25
N GLY A 11 4.40 14.14 6.19
CA GLY A 11 5.06 14.23 7.49
C GLY A 11 6.55 13.92 7.47
N GLY A 12 7.12 13.54 6.31
CA GLY A 12 8.56 13.32 6.16
C GLY A 12 8.97 11.86 5.99
N VAL A 13 8.07 10.90 6.23
CA VAL A 13 8.38 9.48 6.04
C VAL A 13 8.46 9.18 4.56
N GLU A 14 9.45 8.39 4.18
CA GLU A 14 9.62 7.92 2.80
C GLU A 14 9.97 6.44 2.84
N VAL A 15 9.25 5.64 2.07
CA VAL A 15 9.49 4.20 1.99
C VAL A 15 9.56 3.76 0.54
N ILE A 16 10.25 2.64 0.32
CA ILE A 16 10.38 2.03 -1.01
C ILE A 16 9.72 0.67 -0.98
N GLY A 17 8.86 0.42 -1.95
CA GLY A 17 8.28 -0.89 -2.17
C GLY A 17 8.66 -1.44 -3.52
N VAL A 18 8.36 -2.71 -3.74
CA VAL A 18 8.46 -3.36 -5.05
C VAL A 18 7.11 -3.93 -5.41
N ILE A 19 6.72 -3.76 -6.66
CA ILE A 19 5.50 -4.33 -7.22
C ILE A 19 5.92 -5.48 -8.11
N GLU A 20 5.39 -6.66 -7.83
CA GLU A 20 5.81 -7.91 -8.48
C GLU A 20 5.03 -8.19 -9.76
N ASP A 21 3.78 -7.75 -9.83
CA ASP A 21 2.94 -7.93 -11.01
C ASP A 21 3.27 -6.84 -12.03
N GLU A 22 3.76 -7.26 -13.21
CA GLU A 22 4.22 -6.32 -14.23
C GLU A 22 3.10 -5.46 -14.80
N LYS A 23 1.90 -6.02 -14.97
CA LYS A 23 0.77 -5.25 -15.49
C LYS A 23 0.35 -4.16 -14.50
N VAL A 24 0.34 -4.48 -13.21
CA VAL A 24 0.04 -3.52 -12.17
C VAL A 24 1.11 -2.43 -12.13
N ALA A 25 2.38 -2.82 -12.17
CA ALA A 25 3.49 -1.88 -12.17
C ALA A 25 3.40 -0.92 -13.35
N GLU A 26 3.04 -1.44 -14.53
CA GLU A 26 2.86 -0.64 -15.73
C GLU A 26 1.73 0.38 -15.57
N GLU A 27 0.60 -0.07 -15.01
CA GLU A 27 -0.54 0.81 -14.78
C GLU A 27 -0.21 1.93 -13.79
N LEU A 28 0.49 1.58 -12.72
CA LEU A 28 0.97 2.59 -11.76
C LEU A 28 1.95 3.55 -12.43
N SER A 29 2.84 3.03 -13.27
CA SER A 29 3.84 3.84 -13.97
C SER A 29 3.21 4.87 -14.91
N LYS A 30 2.16 4.47 -15.63
CA LYS A 30 1.45 5.36 -16.54
C LYS A 30 0.86 6.57 -15.83
N ASN A 31 0.47 6.40 -14.58
CA ASN A 31 -0.17 7.45 -13.79
C ASN A 31 0.81 8.16 -12.84
N SER A 32 2.05 7.71 -12.79
CA SER A 32 3.08 8.26 -11.91
C SER A 32 3.62 9.59 -12.44
N PRO A 33 3.93 10.57 -11.58
CA PRO A 33 3.62 10.55 -10.16
C PRO A 33 2.17 10.96 -9.91
N PHE A 34 1.62 10.47 -8.79
CA PHE A 34 0.29 10.91 -8.38
C PHE A 34 0.25 11.08 -6.87
N GLU A 35 -0.77 11.77 -6.38
CA GLU A 35 -0.94 12.04 -4.95
C GLU A 35 -2.30 11.54 -4.49
N SER A 36 -2.37 11.23 -3.21
CA SER A 36 -3.59 10.79 -2.56
C SER A 36 -3.52 11.18 -1.09
N ILE A 37 -4.49 10.72 -0.32
CA ILE A 37 -4.54 10.97 1.12
C ILE A 37 -4.37 9.64 1.84
N ALA A 38 -3.41 9.58 2.76
CA ALA A 38 -3.16 8.38 3.54
C ALA A 38 -4.19 8.26 4.66
N ASN A 39 -4.81 7.10 4.74
CA ASN A 39 -5.72 6.75 5.81
C ASN A 39 -5.03 5.73 6.71
N ARG A 40 -5.10 5.94 8.02
CA ARG A 40 -4.49 5.05 8.99
C ARG A 40 -5.56 4.20 9.68
N TRP A 41 -5.39 2.87 9.67
CA TRP A 41 -6.33 1.94 10.29
C TRP A 41 -5.53 0.87 11.04
N GLY A 42 -5.26 1.14 12.32
CA GLY A 42 -4.29 0.33 13.05
C GLY A 42 -2.92 0.46 12.39
N ASP A 43 -2.24 -0.66 12.16
CA ASP A 43 -0.98 -0.69 11.45
C ASP A 43 -1.16 -1.03 9.97
N GLU A 44 -2.17 -0.44 9.37
CA GLU A 44 -2.38 -0.43 7.93
C GLU A 44 -2.50 1.02 7.47
N ILE A 45 -1.88 1.34 6.34
CA ILE A 45 -2.08 2.60 5.64
C ILE A 45 -2.73 2.25 4.31
N TYR A 46 -3.82 2.93 3.97
CA TYR A 46 -4.43 2.77 2.66
C TYR A 46 -4.74 4.13 2.05
N PHE A 47 -4.73 4.18 0.73
CA PHE A 47 -5.02 5.43 0.01
C PHE A 47 -5.65 5.10 -1.33
N GLU A 48 -6.65 5.90 -1.70
CA GLU A 48 -7.38 5.70 -2.95
C GLU A 48 -6.51 6.05 -4.15
N LEU A 49 -6.57 5.21 -5.18
CA LEU A 49 -5.90 5.46 -6.45
C LEU A 49 -6.78 6.35 -7.32
N PRO A 50 -6.17 7.18 -8.20
CA PRO A 50 -6.95 7.96 -9.17
C PRO A 50 -7.44 7.13 -10.36
N PHE A 51 -7.31 5.81 -10.28
CA PHE A 51 -7.74 4.88 -11.33
C PHE A 51 -8.06 3.54 -10.69
N ASP A 52 -8.80 2.69 -11.41
CA ASP A 52 -9.19 1.36 -10.93
C ASP A 52 -8.27 0.30 -11.55
N LEU A 53 -7.62 -0.51 -10.72
CA LEU A 53 -6.78 -1.61 -11.20
C LEU A 53 -7.60 -2.80 -11.70
N ARG A 54 -8.89 -2.86 -11.36
CA ARG A 54 -9.80 -3.92 -11.80
C ARG A 54 -9.35 -5.31 -11.42
N LEU A 55 -8.87 -5.44 -10.18
CA LEU A 55 -8.41 -6.71 -9.63
C LEU A 55 -9.39 -7.20 -8.57
N SER A 56 -9.46 -8.52 -8.43
CA SER A 56 -10.28 -9.15 -7.39
C SER A 56 -9.44 -9.44 -6.16
N GLY A 57 -10.06 -9.37 -4.97
CA GLY A 57 -9.40 -9.71 -3.73
C GLY A 57 -9.17 -11.22 -3.59
N GLU A 58 -8.09 -11.60 -2.93
CA GLU A 58 -7.70 -13.00 -2.76
C GLU A 58 -7.66 -13.44 -1.31
N ARG A 59 -7.14 -12.63 -0.40
CA ARG A 59 -7.03 -13.03 1.01
C ARG A 59 -7.10 -11.84 1.95
N VAL A 60 -7.31 -12.13 3.23
CA VAL A 60 -7.38 -11.09 4.26
C VAL A 60 -6.18 -11.10 5.19
N VAL A 61 -5.54 -12.27 5.42
CA VAL A 61 -4.35 -12.35 6.26
C VAL A 61 -3.13 -12.00 5.43
N MET A 62 -2.37 -11.01 5.93
CA MET A 62 -1.25 -10.45 5.18
C MET A 62 0.05 -10.67 5.97
N ARG A 63 1.17 -10.49 5.27
CA ARG A 63 2.50 -10.49 5.91
C ARG A 63 2.90 -9.04 6.22
N ILE A 64 3.73 -8.87 7.23
CA ILE A 64 4.27 -7.54 7.57
C ILE A 64 5.07 -7.03 6.38
N GLY A 65 4.75 -5.81 5.95
CA GLY A 65 5.40 -5.17 4.82
C GLY A 65 4.70 -5.38 3.49
N GLU A 66 3.63 -6.16 3.46
CA GLU A 66 2.97 -6.48 2.19
C GLU A 66 2.17 -5.31 1.65
N ILE A 67 2.26 -5.11 0.32
CA ILE A 67 1.47 -4.12 -0.41
C ILE A 67 0.36 -4.87 -1.14
N ALA A 68 -0.85 -4.35 -1.09
CA ALA A 68 -2.00 -5.00 -1.71
C ALA A 68 -2.96 -3.97 -2.31
N TYR A 69 -3.91 -4.47 -3.09
CA TYR A 69 -5.00 -3.66 -3.65
C TYR A 69 -6.32 -4.08 -3.00
N TRP A 70 -7.05 -3.11 -2.49
CA TRP A 70 -8.37 -3.30 -1.89
C TRP A 70 -9.43 -2.87 -2.91
N PRO A 71 -10.13 -3.83 -3.56
CA PRO A 71 -11.03 -3.48 -4.67
C PRO A 71 -12.20 -2.57 -4.28
N GLU A 72 -12.83 -2.81 -3.14
CA GLU A 72 -14.00 -2.04 -2.72
C GLU A 72 -13.69 -0.57 -2.52
N GLY A 73 -12.47 -0.25 -2.10
CA GLY A 73 -12.04 1.13 -1.91
C GLY A 73 -11.15 1.66 -3.02
N LYS A 74 -10.88 0.88 -4.05
CA LYS A 74 -9.93 1.23 -5.12
C LYS A 74 -8.61 1.76 -4.55
N SER A 75 -8.13 1.14 -3.48
CA SER A 75 -7.02 1.66 -2.68
C SER A 75 -5.83 0.72 -2.69
N LEU A 76 -4.63 1.30 -2.67
CA LEU A 76 -3.44 0.55 -2.28
C LEU A 76 -3.37 0.53 -0.77
N CYS A 77 -2.93 -0.61 -0.24
CA CYS A 77 -2.80 -0.86 1.19
C CYS A 77 -1.39 -1.31 1.51
N ILE A 78 -0.84 -0.82 2.61
CA ILE A 78 0.45 -1.25 3.13
C ILE A 78 0.21 -1.74 4.55
N PHE A 79 0.54 -3.01 4.80
CA PHE A 79 0.33 -3.66 6.09
C PHE A 79 1.65 -3.76 6.83
N PHE A 80 1.74 -3.21 8.04
CA PHE A 80 2.99 -3.23 8.79
C PHE A 80 2.81 -3.67 10.25
N GLY A 81 1.64 -4.22 10.60
CA GLY A 81 1.35 -4.74 11.92
C GLY A 81 -0.14 -5.06 12.07
N PRO A 82 -0.61 -5.25 13.31
CA PRO A 82 -2.01 -5.59 13.55
C PRO A 82 -2.95 -4.45 13.20
N THR A 83 -4.15 -4.83 12.75
CA THR A 83 -5.26 -3.93 12.45
C THR A 83 -6.37 -4.16 13.48
N PRO A 84 -7.42 -3.32 13.49
CA PRO A 84 -8.52 -3.51 14.45
C PRO A 84 -9.26 -4.85 14.32
N VAL A 85 -9.11 -5.57 13.20
CA VAL A 85 -9.74 -6.88 13.00
C VAL A 85 -8.76 -8.05 13.17
N SER A 86 -7.53 -7.78 13.58
CA SER A 86 -6.54 -8.83 13.82
C SER A 86 -6.96 -9.72 14.98
N ARG A 87 -6.66 -11.01 14.87
CA ARG A 87 -7.05 -12.01 15.88
C ARG A 87 -5.89 -12.43 16.76
N ARG A 88 -4.67 -12.46 16.20
CA ARG A 88 -3.45 -12.90 16.89
C ARG A 88 -2.28 -11.99 16.61
N GLY A 89 -2.53 -10.70 16.35
CA GLY A 89 -1.47 -9.74 16.06
C GLY A 89 -1.02 -9.72 14.60
N GLU A 90 -1.60 -10.57 13.76
CA GLU A 90 -1.27 -10.59 12.33
C GLU A 90 -1.89 -9.38 11.61
N PRO A 91 -1.26 -8.87 10.54
CA PRO A 91 -1.93 -7.91 9.69
C PRO A 91 -3.16 -8.57 9.05
N ARG A 92 -4.32 -7.91 9.16
CA ARG A 92 -5.56 -8.46 8.61
C ARG A 92 -6.38 -7.35 7.98
N ALA A 93 -6.75 -7.56 6.71
CA ALA A 93 -7.58 -6.62 5.97
C ALA A 93 -9.05 -6.74 6.39
N ILE A 94 -9.83 -5.68 6.16
CA ILE A 94 -11.26 -5.68 6.45
C ILE A 94 -12.02 -6.62 5.52
N SER A 95 -11.55 -6.76 4.27
CA SER A 95 -12.09 -7.68 3.27
C SER A 95 -10.95 -8.10 2.36
N ARG A 96 -11.20 -9.04 1.46
CA ARG A 96 -10.14 -9.62 0.63
C ARG A 96 -9.42 -8.57 -0.20
N VAL A 97 -8.09 -8.64 -0.20
CA VAL A 97 -7.23 -7.77 -0.98
C VAL A 97 -6.37 -8.61 -1.92
N LYS A 98 -5.91 -7.98 -2.99
CA LYS A 98 -5.01 -8.63 -3.96
C LYS A 98 -3.58 -8.27 -3.61
N PRO A 99 -2.73 -9.24 -3.22
CA PRO A 99 -1.31 -8.97 -2.94
C PRO A 99 -0.59 -8.50 -4.21
N LEU A 100 0.24 -7.47 -4.08
CA LEU A 100 0.95 -6.86 -5.21
C LEU A 100 2.45 -6.86 -5.04
N GLY A 101 2.94 -6.81 -3.80
CA GLY A 101 4.36 -6.68 -3.55
C GLY A 101 4.64 -6.42 -2.09
N GLU A 102 5.79 -5.79 -1.81
CA GLU A 102 6.20 -5.56 -0.43
C GLU A 102 7.08 -4.32 -0.29
N ILE A 103 7.13 -3.79 0.93
CA ILE A 103 8.04 -2.71 1.29
C ILE A 103 9.42 -3.30 1.50
N VAL A 104 10.43 -2.70 0.90
CA VAL A 104 11.82 -3.16 1.00
C VAL A 104 12.73 -2.18 1.75
N GLU A 105 12.31 -0.93 1.91
CA GLU A 105 13.06 0.06 2.70
C GLU A 105 12.09 0.94 3.49
N GLY A 106 12.44 1.20 4.75
CA GLY A 106 11.71 2.16 5.58
C GLY A 106 10.50 1.63 6.30
N LEU A 107 10.33 0.31 6.35
CA LEU A 107 9.14 -0.31 6.94
C LEU A 107 8.84 0.21 8.35
N ASP A 108 9.85 0.30 9.21
CA ASP A 108 9.65 0.71 10.60
C ASP A 108 9.20 2.17 10.73
N GLU A 109 9.47 3.00 9.74
CA GLU A 109 9.09 4.41 9.77
C GLU A 109 7.61 4.63 9.52
N LEU A 110 6.91 3.62 8.97
CA LEU A 110 5.48 3.74 8.69
C LEU A 110 4.64 3.98 9.92
N LYS A 111 5.13 3.58 11.10
CA LYS A 111 4.43 3.84 12.36
C LYS A 111 4.28 5.33 12.65
N GLY A 112 5.12 6.16 12.07
CA GLY A 112 5.05 7.62 12.24
C GLY A 112 4.09 8.32 11.30
N VAL A 113 3.51 7.62 10.34
CA VAL A 113 2.56 8.22 9.40
C VAL A 113 1.21 8.39 10.08
N LYS A 114 0.60 9.57 9.91
CA LYS A 114 -0.65 9.93 10.56
C LYS A 114 -1.80 9.96 9.57
N GLN A 115 -2.99 9.71 10.08
CA GLN A 115 -4.22 9.85 9.33
C GLN A 115 -4.28 11.22 8.67
N GLY A 116 -4.56 11.25 7.38
CA GLY A 116 -4.76 12.49 6.63
C GLY A 116 -3.52 13.06 5.98
N GLU A 117 -2.36 12.43 6.16
CA GLU A 117 -1.15 12.89 5.47
C GLU A 117 -1.30 12.73 3.97
N ARG A 118 -0.71 13.66 3.24
CA ARG A 118 -0.64 13.55 1.79
C ARG A 118 0.43 12.52 1.43
N ILE A 119 0.13 11.66 0.48
CA ILE A 119 1.08 10.68 -0.03
C ILE A 119 1.33 10.94 -1.51
N ARG A 120 2.61 10.93 -1.89
CA ARG A 120 3.03 11.01 -3.29
C ARG A 120 3.63 9.67 -3.69
N VAL A 121 3.16 9.13 -4.80
CA VAL A 121 3.59 7.84 -5.32
C VAL A 121 4.37 8.07 -6.60
N GLU A 122 5.60 7.56 -6.65
CA GLU A 122 6.47 7.68 -7.81
C GLU A 122 7.00 6.29 -8.18
N VAL A 123 6.77 5.87 -9.41
CA VAL A 123 7.29 4.60 -9.91
C VAL A 123 8.64 4.87 -10.56
N GLU A 124 9.67 4.11 -10.14
CA GLU A 124 11.03 4.26 -10.64
C GLU A 124 11.20 3.46 -11.93
N GLY A 125 12.04 3.97 -12.74
CA GLY A 125 12.44 3.33 -13.96
C GLY A 125 11.68 3.70 -15.17
#